data_689511e5c629f70e4edc2e14a166a7a1
#
_entry.id   689511e5c629f70e4edc2e14a166a7a1
#
_cell.length_a   1.000
_cell.length_b   1.000
_cell.length_c   1.000
_cell.angle_alpha   90.00
_cell.angle_beta   90.00
_cell.angle_gamma   90.00
#
_symmetry.space_group_name_H-M   'P 1'
#
loop_
_entity.id
_entity.type
_entity.pdbx_description
1 polymer ?
#
loop_
_entity_poly.entity_id
_entity_poly.type
_entity_poly.pdbx_seq_one_letter_code
_entity_poly.pdbx_strand_id
1 'polypeptide(L)'
;MAKILAEIVANRNRHIDGIRQRIGHVRIDTLRYSERSLYDALAAPGASYIMECKSASPSLGTIREDYKPGEIASVYSRYASAISVLCEPDYFGGDLSLIHI
;
A
#
# COMPACT_ATOMS: atom_id res chain seq x y z
N MET A 1 -9.81 -17.49 7.20
CA MET A 1 -9.62 -16.03 7.05
C MET A 1 -9.06 -15.39 8.32
N ALA A 2 -9.74 -15.54 9.49
CA ALA A 2 -9.25 -14.95 10.75
C ALA A 2 -7.83 -15.38 11.13
N LYS A 3 -7.49 -16.64 10.89
CA LYS A 3 -6.15 -17.18 11.20
C LYS A 3 -5.06 -16.52 10.37
N ILE A 4 -5.24 -16.39 9.06
CA ILE A 4 -4.22 -15.78 8.18
C ILE A 4 -4.04 -14.29 8.47
N LEU A 5 -5.11 -13.58 8.78
CA LEU A 5 -5.02 -12.17 9.17
C LEU A 5 -4.20 -12.02 10.45
N ALA A 6 -4.46 -12.86 11.46
CA ALA A 6 -3.69 -12.85 12.70
C ALA A 6 -2.19 -13.13 12.45
N GLU A 7 -1.88 -14.04 11.54
CA GLU A 7 -0.49 -14.36 11.16
C GLU A 7 0.17 -13.14 10.47
N ILE A 8 -0.52 -12.47 9.56
CA ILE A 8 -0.02 -11.27 8.89
C ILE A 8 0.25 -10.16 9.89
N VAL A 9 -0.67 -9.91 10.82
CA VAL A 9 -0.52 -8.88 11.85
C VAL A 9 0.66 -9.22 12.78
N ALA A 10 0.77 -10.47 13.23
CA ALA A 10 1.89 -10.91 14.05
C ALA A 10 3.23 -10.73 13.33
N ASN A 11 3.29 -11.09 12.06
CA ASN A 11 4.48 -10.90 11.23
C ASN A 11 4.82 -9.41 11.09
N ARG A 12 3.83 -8.58 10.86
CA ARG A 12 4.02 -7.13 10.73
C ARG A 12 4.54 -6.50 12.03
N ASN A 13 4.03 -6.95 13.16
CA ASN A 13 4.50 -6.49 14.47
C ASN A 13 5.99 -6.80 14.71
N ARG A 14 6.50 -7.89 14.17
CA ARG A 14 7.93 -8.19 14.23
C ARG A 14 8.80 -7.21 13.42
N HIS A 15 8.22 -6.58 12.39
CA HIS A 15 8.93 -5.62 11.55
C HIS A 15 8.88 -4.18 12.06
N ILE A 16 7.99 -3.87 13.01
CA ILE A 16 7.75 -2.49 13.46
C ILE A 16 9.02 -1.85 14.02
N ASP A 17 9.80 -2.57 14.82
CA ASP A 17 11.02 -2.02 15.42
C ASP A 17 12.05 -1.66 14.34
N GLY A 18 12.22 -2.49 13.33
CA GLY A 18 13.09 -2.17 12.19
C GLY A 18 12.61 -0.94 11.42
N ILE A 19 11.31 -0.80 11.22
CA ILE A 19 10.73 0.38 10.57
C ILE A 19 10.98 1.63 11.41
N ARG A 20 10.75 1.56 12.71
CA ARG A 20 11.01 2.68 13.63
C ARG A 20 12.48 3.12 13.63
N GLN A 21 13.41 2.18 13.57
CA GLN A 21 14.83 2.50 13.46
C GLN A 21 15.16 3.26 12.17
N ARG A 22 14.53 2.88 11.05
CA ARG A 22 14.75 3.52 9.76
C ARG A 22 14.20 4.95 9.70
N ILE A 23 13.07 5.22 10.35
CA ILE A 23 12.36 6.50 10.28
C ILE A 23 12.40 7.31 11.57
N GLY A 24 12.96 6.78 12.65
CA GLY A 24 12.91 7.41 13.98
C GLY A 24 13.62 8.76 14.08
N HIS A 25 14.49 9.08 13.12
CA HIS A 25 15.13 10.39 13.02
C HIS A 25 14.25 11.44 12.33
N VAL A 26 13.14 11.02 11.71
CA VAL A 26 12.23 11.95 11.02
C VAL A 26 11.35 12.66 12.04
N ARG A 27 11.35 13.96 12.02
CA ARG A 27 10.46 14.76 12.87
C ARG A 27 9.11 14.92 12.17
N ILE A 28 8.04 14.51 12.83
CA ILE A 28 6.68 14.54 12.28
C ILE A 28 6.27 15.99 11.93
N ASP A 29 6.67 16.95 12.76
CA ASP A 29 6.35 18.36 12.57
C ASP A 29 7.03 18.99 11.33
N THR A 30 8.03 18.32 10.75
CA THR A 30 8.70 18.77 9.52
C THR A 30 8.08 18.19 8.26
N LEU A 31 7.16 17.26 8.38
CA LEU A 31 6.52 16.63 7.23
C LEU A 31 5.45 17.54 6.65
N ARG A 32 5.37 17.59 5.33
CA ARG A 32 4.30 18.33 4.66
C ARG A 32 3.01 17.50 4.68
N TYR A 33 1.90 18.16 4.96
CA TYR A 33 0.60 17.53 4.79
C TYR A 33 0.31 17.27 3.32
N SER A 34 -0.37 16.16 3.06
CA SER A 34 -0.86 15.87 1.72
C SER A 34 -1.96 16.86 1.33
N GLU A 35 -1.92 17.36 0.12
CA GLU A 35 -2.99 18.18 -0.46
C GLU A 35 -4.10 17.31 -1.06
N ARG A 36 -3.93 15.99 -1.06
CA ARG A 36 -4.91 15.03 -1.57
C ARG A 36 -5.75 14.48 -0.43
N SER A 37 -7.06 14.52 -0.59
CA SER A 37 -8.00 14.00 0.40
C SER A 37 -8.68 12.74 -0.14
N LEU A 38 -8.41 11.61 0.49
CA LEU A 38 -9.13 10.36 0.19
C LEU A 38 -10.61 10.49 0.50
N TYR A 39 -10.93 11.16 1.62
CA TYR A 39 -12.32 11.41 2.02
C TYR A 39 -13.09 12.15 0.91
N ASP A 40 -12.54 13.27 0.43
CA ASP A 40 -13.21 14.07 -0.59
C ASP A 40 -13.32 13.32 -1.92
N ALA A 41 -12.30 12.55 -2.30
CA ALA A 41 -12.33 11.72 -3.49
C ALA A 41 -13.46 10.68 -3.44
N LEU A 42 -13.67 10.04 -2.29
CA LEU A 42 -14.72 9.04 -2.12
C LEU A 42 -16.11 9.65 -1.90
N ALA A 43 -16.19 10.87 -1.36
CA ALA A 43 -17.45 11.58 -1.14
C ALA A 43 -17.98 12.28 -2.42
N ALA A 44 -17.18 12.38 -3.48
CA ALA A 44 -17.59 12.99 -4.73
C ALA A 44 -18.81 12.26 -5.34
N PRO A 45 -19.68 12.98 -6.08
CA PRO A 45 -20.85 12.36 -6.71
C PRO A 45 -20.46 11.25 -7.69
N GLY A 46 -21.31 10.22 -7.78
CA GLY A 46 -21.10 9.08 -8.66
C GLY A 46 -20.32 7.95 -8.00
N ALA A 47 -19.96 6.96 -8.80
CA ALA A 47 -19.19 5.81 -8.35
C ALA A 47 -17.71 6.19 -8.17
N SER A 48 -17.10 5.71 -7.09
CA SER A 48 -15.68 5.86 -6.81
C SER A 48 -15.01 4.49 -6.82
N TYR A 49 -13.77 4.45 -7.31
CA TYR A 49 -13.01 3.21 -7.40
C TYR A 49 -11.68 3.36 -6.66
N ILE A 50 -11.40 2.41 -5.76
CA ILE A 50 -10.07 2.21 -5.21
C ILE A 50 -9.46 1.04 -5.96
N MET A 51 -8.41 1.28 -6.72
CA MET A 51 -7.71 0.24 -7.47
C MET A 51 -6.43 -0.15 -6.75
N GLU A 52 -6.13 -1.45 -6.72
CA GLU A 52 -5.05 -2.00 -5.93
C GLU A 52 -3.89 -2.49 -6.79
N CYS A 53 -2.66 -2.13 -6.40
CA CYS A 53 -1.43 -2.69 -6.94
C CYS A 53 -0.94 -3.81 -6.00
N LYS A 54 -0.89 -5.03 -6.50
CA LYS A 54 -0.54 -6.22 -5.72
C LYS A 54 0.15 -7.26 -6.60
N SER A 55 1.32 -7.75 -6.18
CA SER A 55 2.06 -8.78 -6.93
C SER A 55 1.82 -10.19 -6.44
N ALA A 56 1.44 -10.35 -5.18
CA ALA A 56 1.22 -11.65 -4.54
C ALA A 56 0.15 -11.54 -3.46
N SER A 57 -0.40 -12.68 -3.07
CA SER A 57 -1.32 -12.78 -1.94
C SER A 57 -1.16 -14.12 -1.22
N PRO A 58 -1.60 -14.24 0.05
CA PRO A 58 -1.52 -15.50 0.78
C PRO A 58 -2.29 -16.65 0.13
N SER A 59 -3.41 -16.36 -0.53
CA SER A 59 -4.25 -17.38 -1.15
C SER A 59 -3.79 -17.80 -2.55
N LEU A 60 -3.21 -16.90 -3.32
CA LEU A 60 -2.86 -17.12 -4.72
C LEU A 60 -1.35 -17.26 -4.95
N GLY A 61 -0.52 -16.94 -3.95
CA GLY A 61 0.93 -16.84 -4.15
C GLY A 61 1.28 -15.68 -5.08
N THR A 62 2.30 -15.85 -5.90
CA THR A 62 2.67 -14.85 -6.90
C THR A 62 1.60 -14.73 -7.97
N ILE A 63 1.02 -13.54 -8.09
CA ILE A 63 0.00 -13.23 -9.09
C ILE A 63 0.65 -12.72 -10.37
N ARG A 64 1.71 -11.93 -10.22
CA ARG A 64 2.41 -11.30 -11.34
C ARG A 64 3.90 -11.27 -11.09
N GLU A 65 4.66 -11.99 -11.91
CA GLU A 65 6.12 -12.05 -11.80
C GLU A 65 6.78 -10.76 -12.29
N ASP A 66 6.34 -10.24 -13.44
CA ASP A 66 6.78 -8.95 -13.96
C ASP A 66 5.92 -7.83 -13.38
N TYR A 67 6.17 -7.50 -12.12
CA TYR A 67 5.40 -6.51 -11.37
C TYR A 67 6.08 -5.15 -11.42
N LYS A 68 5.44 -4.25 -12.14
CA LYS A 68 5.88 -2.86 -12.29
C LYS A 68 4.78 -1.93 -11.76
N PRO A 69 4.73 -1.70 -10.45
CA PRO A 69 3.62 -0.95 -9.83
C PRO A 69 3.52 0.49 -10.32
N GLY A 70 4.62 1.14 -10.68
CA GLY A 70 4.60 2.48 -11.26
C GLY A 70 3.86 2.56 -12.59
N GLU A 71 4.05 1.58 -13.46
CA GLU A 71 3.32 1.49 -14.73
C GLU A 71 1.84 1.21 -14.50
N ILE A 72 1.52 0.31 -13.58
CA ILE A 72 0.14 0.00 -13.22
C ILE A 72 -0.56 1.22 -12.63
N ALA A 73 0.09 1.92 -11.69
CA ALA A 73 -0.45 3.12 -11.07
C ALA A 73 -0.67 4.24 -12.10
N SER A 74 0.20 4.36 -13.09
CA SER A 74 0.04 5.32 -14.19
C SER A 74 -1.24 5.06 -14.98
N VAL A 75 -1.56 3.81 -15.27
CA VAL A 75 -2.82 3.44 -15.93
C VAL A 75 -4.01 3.68 -15.01
N TYR A 76 -3.94 3.22 -13.77
CA TYR A 76 -5.00 3.37 -12.77
C TYR A 76 -5.35 4.83 -12.48
N SER A 77 -4.37 5.73 -12.53
CA SER A 77 -4.57 7.15 -12.23
C SER A 77 -5.59 7.83 -13.14
N ARG A 78 -5.87 7.25 -14.30
CA ARG A 78 -6.86 7.76 -15.25
C ARG A 78 -8.30 7.46 -14.83
N TYR A 79 -8.51 6.46 -13.98
CA TYR A 79 -9.83 5.92 -13.68
C TYR A 79 -10.12 5.85 -12.18
N ALA A 80 -9.09 5.70 -11.36
CA ALA A 80 -9.25 5.50 -9.92
C ALA A 80 -9.47 6.80 -9.17
N SER A 81 -10.32 6.75 -8.16
CA SER A 81 -10.44 7.81 -7.14
C SER A 81 -9.28 7.74 -6.15
N ALA A 82 -8.76 6.55 -5.90
CA ALA A 82 -7.60 6.30 -5.07
C ALA A 82 -6.88 5.02 -5.52
N ILE A 83 -5.62 4.91 -5.17
CA ILE A 83 -4.80 3.73 -5.45
C ILE A 83 -4.27 3.17 -4.13
N SER A 84 -4.50 1.89 -3.91
CA SER A 84 -3.93 1.14 -2.79
C SER A 84 -2.71 0.37 -3.28
N VAL A 85 -1.60 0.47 -2.56
CA VAL A 85 -0.36 -0.24 -2.91
C VAL A 85 0.02 -1.17 -1.77
N LEU A 86 0.07 -2.46 -2.04
CA LEU A 86 0.47 -3.46 -1.05
C LEU A 86 1.99 -3.42 -0.87
N CYS A 87 2.42 -2.98 0.31
CA CYS A 87 3.83 -2.80 0.65
C CYS A 87 4.38 -3.87 1.59
N GLU A 88 3.54 -4.78 2.07
CA GLU A 88 3.96 -5.85 2.96
C GLU A 88 4.78 -6.88 2.17
N PRO A 89 6.04 -7.22 2.59
CA PRO A 89 6.93 -8.01 1.76
C PRO A 89 6.67 -9.51 1.77
N ASP A 90 6.30 -10.08 2.93
CA ASP A 90 6.32 -11.53 3.11
C ASP A 90 5.12 -12.25 2.50
N TYR A 91 3.94 -11.64 2.58
CA TYR A 91 2.68 -12.21 2.09
C TYR A 91 2.22 -11.61 0.76
N PHE A 92 2.58 -10.36 0.49
CA PHE A 92 2.12 -9.62 -0.69
C PHE A 92 3.24 -9.23 -1.65
N GLY A 93 4.48 -9.59 -1.35
CA GLY A 93 5.61 -9.32 -2.23
C GLY A 93 5.90 -7.84 -2.47
N GLY A 94 5.52 -6.99 -1.52
CA GLY A 94 5.68 -5.56 -1.65
C GLY A 94 6.94 -5.02 -0.98
N ASP A 95 7.08 -3.70 -1.02
CA ASP A 95 8.14 -2.96 -0.34
C ASP A 95 7.63 -1.54 -0.04
N LEU A 96 8.08 -0.95 1.07
CA LEU A 96 7.69 0.40 1.44
C LEU A 96 8.13 1.47 0.42
N SER A 97 9.18 1.21 -0.34
CA SER A 97 9.61 2.12 -1.41
C SER A 97 8.57 2.32 -2.51
N LEU A 98 7.62 1.39 -2.64
CA LEU A 98 6.55 1.47 -3.64
C LEU A 98 5.59 2.64 -3.40
N ILE A 99 5.53 3.19 -2.19
CA ILE A 99 4.69 4.36 -1.90
C ILE A 99 5.13 5.65 -2.61
N HIS A 100 6.32 5.65 -3.19
CA HIS A 100 6.87 6.79 -3.93
C HIS A 100 6.60 6.75 -5.43
N ILE A 101 5.82 5.79 -5.89
CA ILE A 101 5.44 5.69 -7.32
C ILE A 101 4.40 6.73 -7.73
#